data_528e1992eddb980c80dc4087ffdf5106
#
_entry.id   528e1992eddb980c80dc4087ffdf5106
#
_cell.length_a   1.000
_cell.length_b   1.000
_cell.length_c   1.000
_cell.angle_alpha   90.00
_cell.angle_beta   90.00
_cell.angle_gamma   90.00
#
_symmetry.space_group_name_H-M   'P 1'
#
loop_
_entity.id
_entity.type
_entity.pdbx_description
1 polymer ?
#
loop_
_entity_poly.entity_id
_entity_poly.type
_entity_poly.pdbx_seq_one_letter_code
_entity_poly.pdbx_strand_id
1 'polypeptide(L)'
;MVSSNLALQLEVTTQPKIEVQESPVKWCSVSLSDVVSRGIRLEASVFDVEAKQAREKISKGIYGTVALAGDNGLIETAYYPGWIQRSRLKRIYCDREYGEGFYLPSQMTDIYPKPEKYISRLADCDMDELRLKKNTLLLTRSGTIGSVAYVSKTLDRCVFSDDVIRITFKEQYDLGYVYAFLKSKVGNLILRTNGYGSVITHIEPGHLEEIPVPNAPIELRKRVNDLIVRSYALRDE
;
A
#
# COMPACT_ATOMS: atom_id res chain seq x y z
N MET A 1 52.90 55.66 -19.11
CA MET A 1 52.70 54.19 -19.12
C MET A 1 52.11 53.85 -17.71
N VAL A 2 50.80 53.69 -17.66
CA VAL A 2 50.12 53.45 -16.44
C VAL A 2 49.49 52.07 -16.59
N SER A 3 49.98 51.14 -15.82
CA SER A 3 49.48 49.78 -15.75
C SER A 3 48.34 49.71 -14.70
N SER A 4 47.11 49.55 -15.12
CA SER A 4 45.95 49.41 -14.24
C SER A 4 45.74 47.92 -13.97
N ASN A 5 46.07 47.50 -12.75
CA ASN A 5 45.67 46.20 -12.20
C ASN A 5 44.16 46.21 -11.84
N LEU A 6 43.36 45.51 -12.62
CA LEU A 6 41.98 45.24 -12.29
C LEU A 6 41.94 43.96 -11.42
N ALA A 7 41.91 44.13 -10.12
CA ALA A 7 41.65 43.00 -9.20
C ALA A 7 40.17 42.64 -9.25
N LEU A 8 39.84 41.50 -9.85
CA LEU A 8 38.54 40.90 -9.75
C LEU A 8 38.31 40.50 -8.27
N GLN A 9 37.44 41.22 -7.57
CA GLN A 9 36.89 40.76 -6.30
C GLN A 9 35.85 39.66 -6.59
N LEU A 10 36.25 38.42 -6.37
CA LEU A 10 35.31 37.31 -6.31
C LEU A 10 34.51 37.44 -4.99
N GLU A 11 33.26 37.90 -5.09
CA GLU A 11 32.30 37.76 -4.01
C GLU A 11 32.10 36.26 -3.72
N VAL A 12 32.63 35.81 -2.58
CA VAL A 12 32.34 34.51 -2.04
C VAL A 12 30.89 34.53 -1.56
N THR A 13 29.99 34.05 -2.41
CA THR A 13 28.60 33.83 -2.00
C THR A 13 28.63 32.74 -0.93
N THR A 14 28.49 33.16 0.32
CA THR A 14 28.23 32.24 1.45
C THR A 14 26.93 31.52 1.18
N GLN A 15 27.01 30.24 0.87
CA GLN A 15 25.83 29.39 0.81
C GLN A 15 25.08 29.48 2.14
N PRO A 16 23.74 29.58 2.13
CA PRO A 16 22.98 29.60 3.35
C PRO A 16 23.27 28.29 4.12
N LYS A 17 23.71 28.42 5.38
CA LYS A 17 23.81 27.29 6.30
C LYS A 17 22.40 26.68 6.39
N ILE A 18 22.24 25.48 5.80
CA ILE A 18 21.06 24.66 6.05
C ILE A 18 21.17 24.27 7.51
N GLU A 19 20.38 24.90 8.38
CA GLU A 19 20.13 24.40 9.73
C GLU A 19 19.42 23.06 9.57
N VAL A 20 20.18 21.98 9.69
CA VAL A 20 19.60 20.64 9.84
C VAL A 20 18.92 20.65 11.22
N GLN A 21 17.60 20.85 11.22
CA GLN A 21 16.80 20.64 12.41
C GLN A 21 16.90 19.14 12.74
N GLU A 22 17.80 18.80 13.65
CA GLU A 22 17.91 17.45 14.21
C GLU A 22 16.56 17.14 14.89
N SER A 23 15.72 16.34 14.21
CA SER A 23 14.55 15.80 14.86
C SER A 23 15.02 14.90 16.00
N PRO A 24 14.50 15.07 17.23
CA PRO A 24 14.95 14.28 18.37
C PRO A 24 14.79 12.79 18.06
N VAL A 25 15.85 12.01 18.34
CA VAL A 25 15.84 10.56 18.18
C VAL A 25 14.69 9.98 19.00
N LYS A 26 13.74 9.33 18.31
CA LYS A 26 12.62 8.64 18.96
C LYS A 26 13.09 7.26 19.40
N TRP A 27 12.90 6.93 20.66
CA TRP A 27 13.20 5.61 21.20
C TRP A 27 12.03 5.08 22.03
N CYS A 28 11.92 3.78 22.14
CA CYS A 28 10.97 3.12 23.03
C CYS A 28 11.57 1.82 23.57
N SER A 29 11.06 1.40 24.71
CA SER A 29 11.31 0.06 25.24
C SER A 29 10.31 -0.92 24.63
N VAL A 30 10.81 -2.10 24.27
CA VAL A 30 10.00 -3.21 23.76
C VAL A 30 10.10 -4.35 24.77
N SER A 31 8.96 -4.83 25.27
CA SER A 31 8.92 -5.96 26.17
C SER A 31 9.11 -7.28 25.44
N LEU A 32 9.62 -8.30 26.12
CA LEU A 32 9.69 -9.65 25.54
C LEU A 32 8.30 -10.18 25.13
N SER A 33 7.27 -9.84 25.89
CA SER A 33 5.89 -10.19 25.55
C SER A 33 5.44 -9.53 24.23
N ASP A 34 5.82 -8.28 23.97
CA ASP A 34 5.54 -7.61 22.71
C ASP A 34 6.24 -8.33 21.55
N VAL A 35 7.50 -8.77 21.74
CA VAL A 35 8.26 -9.51 20.72
C VAL A 35 7.59 -10.86 20.41
N VAL A 36 7.20 -11.59 21.45
CA VAL A 36 6.53 -12.90 21.30
C VAL A 36 5.18 -12.75 20.60
N SER A 37 4.37 -11.75 20.98
CA SER A 37 3.05 -11.50 20.39
C SER A 37 3.12 -11.10 18.92
N ARG A 38 4.29 -10.63 18.46
CA ARG A 38 4.58 -10.26 17.07
C ARG A 38 5.33 -11.34 16.29
N GLY A 39 5.21 -12.62 16.69
CA GLY A 39 5.85 -13.73 16.00
C GLY A 39 7.37 -13.75 16.12
N ILE A 40 7.92 -13.27 17.26
CA ILE A 40 9.36 -13.21 17.56
C ILE A 40 10.12 -12.34 16.53
N ARG A 41 9.48 -11.30 16.03
CA ARG A 41 10.09 -10.35 15.11
C ARG A 41 10.92 -9.32 15.87
N LEU A 42 12.10 -8.99 15.34
CA LEU A 42 13.07 -8.07 15.95
C LEU A 42 13.37 -6.83 15.09
N GLU A 43 12.68 -6.68 13.95
CA GLU A 43 12.86 -5.52 13.08
C GLU A 43 12.31 -4.26 13.75
N ALA A 44 13.12 -3.22 13.80
CA ALA A 44 12.75 -1.95 14.46
C ALA A 44 11.45 -1.33 13.90
N SER A 45 11.18 -1.51 12.63
CA SER A 45 9.96 -1.01 11.96
C SER A 45 8.66 -1.58 12.54
N VAL A 46 8.70 -2.83 13.05
CA VAL A 46 7.55 -3.48 13.70
C VAL A 46 7.18 -2.81 15.01
N PHE A 47 8.19 -2.24 15.68
CA PHE A 47 8.06 -1.58 16.99
C PHE A 47 8.09 -0.05 16.87
N ASP A 48 7.75 0.48 15.70
CA ASP A 48 7.65 1.92 15.49
C ASP A 48 6.71 2.57 16.52
N VAL A 49 7.22 3.61 17.21
CA VAL A 49 6.54 4.27 18.33
C VAL A 49 5.21 4.89 17.88
N GLU A 50 5.20 5.51 16.70
CA GLU A 50 3.99 6.16 16.19
C GLU A 50 2.94 5.13 15.82
N ALA A 51 3.36 3.98 15.25
CA ALA A 51 2.46 2.88 14.94
C ALA A 51 1.88 2.23 16.21
N LYS A 52 2.69 2.08 17.27
CA LYS A 52 2.22 1.61 18.59
C LYS A 52 1.16 2.56 19.15
N GLN A 53 1.44 3.86 19.16
CA GLN A 53 0.48 4.88 19.61
C GLN A 53 -0.79 4.91 18.75
N ALA A 54 -0.65 4.73 17.43
CA ALA A 54 -1.78 4.65 16.51
C ALA A 54 -2.70 3.46 16.83
N ARG A 55 -2.14 2.28 17.09
CA ARG A 55 -2.89 1.07 17.50
C ARG A 55 -3.59 1.27 18.84
N GLU A 56 -2.90 1.84 19.83
CA GLU A 56 -3.49 2.17 21.13
C GLU A 56 -4.63 3.19 21.01
N LYS A 57 -4.47 4.20 20.17
CA LYS A 57 -5.52 5.20 19.92
C LYS A 57 -6.77 4.58 19.31
N ILE A 58 -6.62 3.63 18.38
CA ILE A 58 -7.75 2.93 17.78
C ILE A 58 -8.42 2.02 18.82
N SER A 59 -7.63 1.23 19.58
CA SER A 59 -8.17 0.29 20.55
C SER A 59 -8.93 0.98 21.69
N LYS A 60 -8.51 2.19 22.06
CA LYS A 60 -9.21 3.03 23.05
C LYS A 60 -10.31 3.90 22.44
N GLY A 61 -10.54 3.80 21.12
CA GLY A 61 -11.58 4.54 20.43
C GLY A 61 -12.99 4.06 20.81
N ILE A 62 -13.99 4.88 20.54
CA ILE A 62 -15.40 4.63 20.92
C ILE A 62 -16.02 3.37 20.31
N TYR A 63 -15.46 2.87 19.20
CA TYR A 63 -16.01 1.71 18.49
C TYR A 63 -15.30 0.39 18.79
N GLY A 64 -14.19 0.40 19.55
CA GLY A 64 -13.33 -0.76 19.66
C GLY A 64 -12.69 -1.13 18.29
N THR A 65 -12.24 -2.38 18.16
CA THR A 65 -11.56 -2.83 16.93
C THR A 65 -12.07 -4.19 16.47
N VAL A 66 -11.99 -4.42 15.17
CA VAL A 66 -12.12 -5.71 14.51
C VAL A 66 -10.84 -5.96 13.71
N ALA A 67 -10.41 -7.22 13.58
CA ALA A 67 -9.28 -7.58 12.73
C ALA A 67 -9.62 -7.34 11.25
N LEU A 68 -8.63 -6.94 10.46
CA LEU A 68 -8.86 -6.78 9.02
C LEU A 68 -9.06 -8.13 8.35
N ALA A 69 -8.27 -9.16 8.70
CA ALA A 69 -8.37 -10.52 8.17
C ALA A 69 -8.52 -11.55 9.30
N GLY A 70 -8.56 -12.84 8.95
CA GLY A 70 -8.80 -13.97 9.87
C GLY A 70 -10.28 -14.32 10.01
N ASP A 71 -10.59 -15.33 10.82
CA ASP A 71 -11.95 -15.91 10.94
C ASP A 71 -13.02 -14.87 11.30
N ASN A 72 -12.70 -13.98 12.23
CA ASN A 72 -13.58 -12.90 12.67
C ASN A 72 -13.26 -11.55 11.99
N GLY A 73 -12.42 -11.56 10.95
CA GLY A 73 -12.05 -10.36 10.20
C GLY A 73 -13.09 -9.95 9.17
N LEU A 74 -12.85 -8.79 8.54
CA LEU A 74 -13.73 -8.20 7.52
C LEU A 74 -13.48 -8.78 6.12
N ILE A 75 -12.27 -9.29 5.86
CA ILE A 75 -11.86 -9.83 4.57
C ILE A 75 -12.48 -11.21 4.37
N GLU A 76 -13.00 -11.46 3.17
CA GLU A 76 -13.40 -12.78 2.70
C GLU A 76 -12.21 -13.51 2.07
N THR A 77 -11.53 -12.87 1.10
CA THR A 77 -10.33 -13.42 0.48
C THR A 77 -9.24 -12.36 0.35
N ALA A 78 -8.00 -12.79 0.56
CA ALA A 78 -6.81 -11.99 0.26
C ALA A 78 -5.78 -12.90 -0.41
N TYR A 79 -5.38 -12.57 -1.63
CA TYR A 79 -4.43 -13.36 -2.40
C TYR A 79 -3.67 -12.51 -3.42
N TYR A 80 -2.62 -13.07 -3.98
CA TYR A 80 -1.97 -12.56 -5.19
C TYR A 80 -1.72 -13.73 -6.17
N PRO A 81 -1.68 -13.48 -7.48
CA PRO A 81 -1.46 -14.52 -8.49
C PRO A 81 -0.18 -15.33 -8.23
N GLY A 82 -0.25 -16.64 -8.42
CA GLY A 82 0.86 -17.55 -8.16
C GLY A 82 1.11 -17.85 -6.68
N TRP A 83 0.33 -17.32 -5.74
CA TRP A 83 0.52 -17.59 -4.30
C TRP A 83 0.34 -19.07 -3.96
N ILE A 84 -0.70 -19.71 -4.48
CA ILE A 84 -1.00 -21.12 -4.22
C ILE A 84 0.07 -22.04 -4.84
N GLN A 85 0.51 -21.71 -6.05
CA GLN A 85 1.47 -22.52 -6.80
C GLN A 85 2.92 -22.24 -6.41
N ARG A 86 3.19 -21.20 -5.60
CA ARG A 86 4.53 -20.73 -5.25
C ARG A 86 5.45 -20.52 -6.45
N SER A 87 4.89 -20.35 -7.63
CA SER A 87 5.60 -20.14 -8.88
C SER A 87 5.63 -18.66 -9.23
N ARG A 88 6.81 -18.17 -9.59
CA ARG A 88 6.89 -16.82 -10.15
C ARG A 88 6.31 -16.82 -11.56
N LEU A 89 5.45 -15.88 -11.83
CA LEU A 89 4.94 -15.60 -13.16
C LEU A 89 6.12 -15.39 -14.14
N LYS A 90 6.22 -16.23 -15.17
CA LYS A 90 7.16 -16.00 -16.27
C LYS A 90 6.64 -14.89 -17.16
N ARG A 91 7.14 -13.68 -16.94
CA ARG A 91 6.78 -12.50 -17.72
C ARG A 91 7.55 -12.50 -19.04
N ILE A 92 6.87 -12.72 -20.15
CA ILE A 92 7.44 -12.57 -21.49
C ILE A 92 6.87 -11.27 -22.05
N TYR A 93 7.70 -10.25 -22.10
CA TYR A 93 7.29 -8.95 -22.67
C TYR A 93 7.45 -8.96 -24.18
N CYS A 94 6.56 -8.24 -24.87
CA CYS A 94 6.52 -8.10 -26.30
C CYS A 94 6.01 -6.72 -26.70
N ASP A 95 5.98 -6.43 -28.00
CA ASP A 95 5.36 -5.22 -28.52
C ASP A 95 3.84 -5.25 -28.37
N ARG A 96 3.23 -4.07 -28.39
CA ARG A 96 1.79 -3.87 -28.20
C ARG A 96 0.92 -4.74 -29.10
N GLU A 97 1.37 -5.00 -30.32
CA GLU A 97 0.61 -5.79 -31.32
C GLU A 97 0.46 -7.27 -30.94
N TYR A 98 1.46 -7.81 -30.20
CA TYR A 98 1.52 -9.24 -29.86
C TYR A 98 1.14 -9.54 -28.40
N GLY A 99 0.83 -8.52 -27.63
CA GLY A 99 0.58 -8.65 -26.19
C GLY A 99 -0.68 -7.98 -25.71
N GLU A 100 -0.90 -8.12 -24.42
CA GLU A 100 -1.94 -7.43 -23.67
C GLU A 100 -1.27 -6.45 -22.68
N GLY A 101 -1.88 -5.27 -22.51
CA GLY A 101 -1.36 -4.24 -21.63
C GLY A 101 -1.20 -4.76 -20.21
N PHE A 102 0.02 -4.68 -19.68
CA PHE A 102 0.39 -5.15 -18.35
C PHE A 102 0.69 -3.98 -17.44
N TYR A 103 -0.06 -3.87 -16.35
CA TYR A 103 0.00 -2.77 -15.40
C TYR A 103 0.86 -3.14 -14.19
N LEU A 104 1.62 -2.17 -13.71
CA LEU A 104 2.51 -2.30 -12.55
C LEU A 104 1.86 -1.72 -11.28
N PRO A 105 2.34 -2.10 -10.08
CA PRO A 105 1.79 -1.59 -8.82
C PRO A 105 1.80 -0.06 -8.70
N SER A 106 2.79 0.62 -9.30
CA SER A 106 2.88 2.09 -9.33
C SER A 106 1.69 2.75 -10.02
N GLN A 107 1.08 2.07 -10.99
CA GLN A 107 -0.01 2.62 -11.82
C GLN A 107 -1.40 2.43 -11.20
N MET A 108 -1.52 1.70 -10.09
CA MET A 108 -2.83 1.40 -9.49
C MET A 108 -3.54 2.64 -8.90
N THR A 109 -2.78 3.71 -8.63
CA THR A 109 -3.32 4.97 -8.09
C THR A 109 -3.43 6.07 -9.13
N ASP A 110 -3.03 5.79 -10.37
CA ASP A 110 -3.14 6.75 -11.47
C ASP A 110 -4.61 7.01 -11.81
N ILE A 111 -4.92 8.26 -12.14
CA ILE A 111 -6.27 8.64 -12.59
C ILE A 111 -6.57 7.97 -13.94
N TYR A 112 -5.60 8.01 -14.85
CA TYR A 112 -5.68 7.39 -16.18
C TYR A 112 -4.52 6.42 -16.37
N PRO A 113 -4.58 5.22 -15.78
CA PRO A 113 -3.51 4.24 -15.89
C PRO A 113 -3.32 3.82 -17.35
N LYS A 114 -2.08 3.82 -17.81
CA LYS A 114 -1.69 3.37 -19.14
C LYS A 114 -0.64 2.28 -19.01
N PRO A 115 -0.76 1.14 -19.72
CA PRO A 115 0.25 0.11 -19.65
C PRO A 115 1.56 0.59 -20.29
N GLU A 116 2.66 0.47 -19.56
CA GLU A 116 4.01 0.74 -20.07
C GLU A 116 4.63 -0.50 -20.70
N LYS A 117 4.12 -1.67 -20.38
CA LYS A 117 4.60 -2.97 -20.85
C LYS A 117 3.43 -3.78 -21.39
N TYR A 118 3.76 -4.73 -22.26
CA TYR A 118 2.80 -5.68 -22.80
C TYR A 118 3.31 -7.08 -22.54
N ILE A 119 2.44 -7.93 -21.98
CA ILE A 119 2.76 -9.33 -21.77
C ILE A 119 2.27 -10.16 -22.96
N SER A 120 3.13 -11.07 -23.44
CA SER A 120 2.79 -11.90 -24.59
C SER A 120 1.60 -12.80 -24.29
N ARG A 121 0.66 -12.90 -25.25
CA ARG A 121 -0.44 -13.87 -25.17
C ARG A 121 0.02 -15.33 -25.21
N LEU A 122 1.28 -15.56 -25.59
CA LEU A 122 1.94 -16.87 -25.58
C LEU A 122 2.74 -17.13 -24.29
N ALA A 123 2.69 -16.18 -23.32
CA ALA A 123 3.32 -16.40 -22.03
C ALA A 123 2.64 -17.58 -21.32
N ASP A 124 3.45 -18.46 -20.74
CA ASP A 124 2.96 -19.55 -19.90
C ASP A 124 2.53 -19.01 -18.53
N CYS A 125 1.37 -18.36 -18.53
CA CYS A 125 0.74 -17.80 -17.32
C CYS A 125 -0.78 -17.74 -17.51
N ASP A 126 -1.50 -17.90 -16.41
CA ASP A 126 -2.93 -17.70 -16.39
C ASP A 126 -3.25 -16.19 -16.44
N MET A 127 -3.59 -15.70 -17.63
CA MET A 127 -3.95 -14.29 -17.86
C MET A 127 -5.22 -13.91 -17.11
N ASP A 128 -6.15 -14.84 -16.91
CA ASP A 128 -7.40 -14.58 -16.21
C ASP A 128 -7.20 -14.42 -14.70
N GLU A 129 -6.21 -15.14 -14.14
CA GLU A 129 -5.78 -14.92 -12.74
C GLU A 129 -5.17 -13.53 -12.55
N LEU A 130 -4.50 -12.99 -13.59
CA LEU A 130 -3.91 -11.65 -13.56
C LEU A 130 -4.93 -10.53 -13.73
N ARG A 131 -6.11 -10.82 -14.27
CA ARG A 131 -7.15 -9.80 -14.48
C ARG A 131 -7.74 -9.32 -13.17
N LEU A 132 -7.83 -8.01 -13.06
CA LEU A 132 -8.54 -7.40 -11.94
C LEU A 132 -10.04 -7.60 -12.07
N LYS A 133 -10.71 -7.71 -10.93
CA LYS A 133 -12.17 -7.78 -10.85
C LYS A 133 -12.69 -6.55 -10.13
N LYS A 134 -13.73 -5.93 -10.69
CA LYS A 134 -14.42 -4.80 -10.05
C LYS A 134 -14.81 -5.14 -8.61
N ASN A 135 -14.86 -4.13 -7.77
CA ASN A 135 -15.19 -4.25 -6.35
C ASN A 135 -14.15 -5.06 -5.54
N THR A 136 -12.90 -5.02 -5.97
CA THR A 136 -11.74 -5.55 -5.25
C THR A 136 -10.90 -4.39 -4.72
N LEU A 137 -10.32 -4.53 -3.56
CA LEU A 137 -9.30 -3.64 -3.03
C LEU A 137 -7.92 -4.19 -3.42
N LEU A 138 -7.06 -3.33 -3.95
CA LEU A 138 -5.67 -3.65 -4.24
C LEU A 138 -4.77 -3.08 -3.15
N LEU A 139 -3.76 -3.85 -2.79
CA LEU A 139 -2.71 -3.46 -1.86
C LEU A 139 -1.34 -3.82 -2.46
N THR A 140 -0.40 -2.87 -2.49
CA THR A 140 0.97 -3.18 -2.92
C THR A 140 1.60 -4.21 -1.98
N ARG A 141 2.15 -5.29 -2.58
CA ARG A 141 2.78 -6.39 -1.87
C ARG A 141 4.26 -6.12 -1.58
N SER A 142 4.97 -5.48 -2.52
CA SER A 142 6.42 -5.31 -2.46
C SER A 142 6.83 -3.86 -2.72
N GLY A 143 7.95 -3.44 -2.14
CA GLY A 143 8.52 -2.11 -2.33
C GLY A 143 7.80 -1.05 -1.51
N THR A 144 7.10 -0.12 -2.14
CA THR A 144 6.37 0.95 -1.43
C THR A 144 5.06 0.40 -0.84
N ILE A 145 5.16 -0.28 0.31
CA ILE A 145 3.98 -0.75 1.03
C ILE A 145 3.13 0.43 1.49
N GLY A 146 1.81 0.22 1.52
CA GLY A 146 0.84 1.21 2.00
C GLY A 146 0.06 1.91 0.89
N SER A 147 0.36 1.62 -0.37
CA SER A 147 -0.49 2.05 -1.47
C SER A 147 -1.69 1.11 -1.59
N VAL A 148 -2.89 1.69 -1.61
CA VAL A 148 -4.15 0.97 -1.81
C VAL A 148 -4.97 1.64 -2.90
N ALA A 149 -5.69 0.84 -3.68
CA ALA A 149 -6.59 1.30 -4.72
C ALA A 149 -7.87 0.46 -4.76
N TYR A 150 -8.97 1.10 -5.11
CA TYR A 150 -10.23 0.43 -5.40
C TYR A 150 -10.31 0.10 -6.89
N VAL A 151 -10.63 -1.13 -7.24
CA VAL A 151 -10.86 -1.55 -8.63
C VAL A 151 -12.25 -1.08 -9.05
N SER A 152 -12.30 0.09 -9.66
CA SER A 152 -13.48 0.65 -10.29
C SER A 152 -13.55 0.24 -11.77
N LYS A 153 -14.43 0.86 -12.55
CA LYS A 153 -14.59 0.59 -13.99
C LYS A 153 -13.28 0.73 -14.79
N THR A 154 -12.45 1.72 -14.45
CA THR A 154 -11.19 2.00 -15.16
C THR A 154 -10.17 0.86 -15.04
N LEU A 155 -10.08 0.22 -13.88
CA LEU A 155 -9.13 -0.87 -13.64
C LEU A 155 -9.74 -2.26 -13.88
N ASP A 156 -11.06 -2.35 -14.03
CA ASP A 156 -11.74 -3.63 -14.23
C ASP A 156 -11.20 -4.34 -15.48
N ARG A 157 -10.89 -5.62 -15.36
CA ARG A 157 -10.32 -6.51 -16.37
C ARG A 157 -8.91 -6.15 -16.87
N CYS A 158 -8.26 -5.11 -16.33
CA CYS A 158 -6.85 -4.86 -16.61
C CYS A 158 -5.98 -6.04 -16.13
N VAL A 159 -4.99 -6.44 -16.94
CA VAL A 159 -3.98 -7.45 -16.56
C VAL A 159 -2.94 -6.78 -15.69
N PHE A 160 -2.92 -7.15 -14.43
CA PHE A 160 -2.14 -6.47 -13.40
C PHE A 160 -1.09 -7.39 -12.78
N SER A 161 0.02 -6.78 -12.36
CA SER A 161 1.12 -7.48 -11.70
C SER A 161 0.66 -8.38 -10.55
N ASP A 162 1.38 -9.49 -10.36
CA ASP A 162 1.30 -10.39 -9.20
C ASP A 162 1.85 -9.75 -7.91
N ASP A 163 2.52 -8.57 -7.99
CA ASP A 163 3.00 -7.82 -6.84
C ASP A 163 1.93 -6.92 -6.18
N VAL A 164 0.65 -7.24 -6.37
CA VAL A 164 -0.46 -6.64 -5.64
C VAL A 164 -1.34 -7.71 -5.01
N ILE A 165 -1.67 -7.53 -3.75
CA ILE A 165 -2.66 -8.36 -3.06
C ILE A 165 -4.05 -7.89 -3.47
N ARG A 166 -4.91 -8.84 -3.86
CA ARG A 166 -6.31 -8.64 -4.20
C ARG A 166 -7.17 -9.04 -3.02
N ILE A 167 -8.01 -8.14 -2.58
CA ILE A 167 -8.79 -8.28 -1.34
C ILE A 167 -10.27 -8.15 -1.66
N THR A 168 -11.07 -9.14 -1.26
CA THR A 168 -12.54 -9.07 -1.23
C THR A 168 -13.02 -9.09 0.20
N PHE A 169 -14.25 -8.62 0.42
CA PHE A 169 -14.81 -8.44 1.75
C PHE A 169 -16.06 -9.29 1.91
N LYS A 170 -16.30 -9.79 3.13
CA LYS A 170 -17.52 -10.52 3.49
C LYS A 170 -18.77 -9.67 3.22
N GLU A 171 -18.66 -8.39 3.55
CA GLU A 171 -19.72 -7.41 3.34
C GLU A 171 -19.24 -6.32 2.37
N GLN A 172 -19.98 -6.09 1.31
CA GLN A 172 -19.57 -5.16 0.25
C GLN A 172 -19.34 -3.73 0.75
N TYR A 173 -20.04 -3.30 1.78
CA TYR A 173 -19.87 -1.97 2.37
C TYR A 173 -18.57 -1.80 3.17
N ASP A 174 -17.86 -2.89 3.44
CA ASP A 174 -16.56 -2.82 4.12
C ASP A 174 -15.42 -2.39 3.18
N LEU A 175 -15.59 -2.59 1.89
CA LEU A 175 -14.56 -2.25 0.91
C LEU A 175 -14.18 -0.77 0.98
N GLY A 176 -15.13 0.13 0.79
CA GLY A 176 -14.87 1.57 0.82
C GLY A 176 -14.49 2.07 2.23
N TYR A 177 -15.05 1.47 3.26
CA TYR A 177 -14.70 1.77 4.65
C TYR A 177 -13.24 1.43 4.95
N VAL A 178 -12.81 0.22 4.63
CA VAL A 178 -11.41 -0.23 4.81
C VAL A 178 -10.47 0.56 3.91
N TYR A 179 -10.85 0.83 2.65
CA TYR A 179 -10.08 1.70 1.77
C TYR A 179 -9.82 3.06 2.43
N ALA A 180 -10.86 3.73 2.94
CA ALA A 180 -10.72 5.04 3.60
C ALA A 180 -9.83 4.94 4.85
N PHE A 181 -9.99 3.88 5.65
CA PHE A 181 -9.15 3.64 6.82
C PHE A 181 -7.68 3.47 6.43
N LEU A 182 -7.36 2.58 5.50
CA LEU A 182 -5.98 2.32 5.07
C LEU A 182 -5.33 3.52 4.36
N LYS A 183 -6.11 4.41 3.74
CA LYS A 183 -5.63 5.69 3.19
C LYS A 183 -5.45 6.77 4.25
N SER A 184 -6.05 6.64 5.42
CA SER A 184 -5.84 7.57 6.52
C SER A 184 -4.40 7.51 7.04
N LYS A 185 -3.91 8.61 7.65
CA LYS A 185 -2.56 8.65 8.26
C LYS A 185 -2.35 7.50 9.26
N VAL A 186 -3.36 7.21 10.06
CA VAL A 186 -3.30 6.19 11.11
C VAL A 186 -3.29 4.78 10.50
N GLY A 187 -4.23 4.46 9.62
CA GLY A 187 -4.33 3.15 8.99
C GLY A 187 -3.12 2.84 8.10
N ASN A 188 -2.64 3.83 7.34
CA ASN A 188 -1.47 3.67 6.49
C ASN A 188 -0.20 3.41 7.30
N LEU A 189 -0.02 4.10 8.42
CA LEU A 189 1.11 3.87 9.33
C LEU A 189 1.10 2.44 9.88
N ILE A 190 -0.04 1.98 10.37
CA ILE A 190 -0.20 0.61 10.87
C ILE A 190 0.08 -0.42 9.77
N LEU A 191 -0.44 -0.19 8.57
CA LEU A 191 -0.23 -1.07 7.42
C LEU A 191 1.27 -1.19 7.07
N ARG A 192 1.96 -0.06 6.96
CA ARG A 192 3.39 -0.02 6.59
C ARG A 192 4.29 -0.71 7.60
N THR A 193 3.96 -0.67 8.87
CA THR A 193 4.75 -1.29 9.95
C THR A 193 4.49 -2.79 10.10
N ASN A 194 3.53 -3.34 9.37
CA ASN A 194 3.29 -4.79 9.31
C ASN A 194 4.11 -5.50 8.22
N GLY A 195 4.80 -4.75 7.35
CA GLY A 195 5.70 -5.34 6.37
C GLY A 195 6.92 -6.00 6.99
N TYR A 196 7.59 -6.86 6.23
CA TYR A 196 8.84 -7.54 6.59
C TYR A 196 9.87 -7.40 5.48
N GLY A 197 11.13 -7.69 5.78
CA GLY A 197 12.26 -7.62 4.84
C GLY A 197 13.15 -6.39 5.08
N SER A 198 14.47 -6.60 4.96
CA SER A 198 15.49 -5.60 5.29
C SER A 198 15.84 -4.69 4.11
N VAL A 199 15.79 -5.21 2.88
CA VAL A 199 16.16 -4.47 1.65
C VAL A 199 14.90 -4.05 0.88
N ILE A 200 14.01 -4.99 0.63
CA ILE A 200 12.73 -4.74 0.01
C ILE A 200 11.66 -5.18 1.00
N THR A 201 10.85 -4.23 1.43
CA THR A 201 9.75 -4.55 2.34
C THR A 201 8.63 -5.26 1.60
N HIS A 202 8.12 -6.32 2.18
CA HIS A 202 7.01 -7.11 1.67
C HIS A 202 5.88 -7.18 2.68
N ILE A 203 4.67 -7.39 2.20
CA ILE A 203 3.51 -7.75 3.01
C ILE A 203 2.83 -8.95 2.38
N GLU A 204 2.40 -9.89 3.21
CA GLU A 204 1.68 -11.09 2.79
C GLU A 204 0.25 -11.07 3.33
N PRO A 205 -0.68 -11.82 2.72
CA PRO A 205 -2.06 -11.88 3.20
C PRO A 205 -2.21 -12.17 4.70
N GLY A 206 -1.39 -13.06 5.26
CA GLY A 206 -1.41 -13.39 6.69
C GLY A 206 -1.09 -12.21 7.62
N HIS A 207 -0.29 -11.24 7.16
CA HIS A 207 0.01 -10.05 7.97
C HIS A 207 -1.18 -9.10 8.11
N LEU A 208 -2.24 -9.27 7.31
CA LEU A 208 -3.44 -8.45 7.40
C LEU A 208 -4.26 -8.79 8.65
N GLU A 209 -4.07 -9.96 9.25
CA GLU A 209 -4.73 -10.36 10.49
C GLU A 209 -4.35 -9.48 11.69
N GLU A 210 -3.13 -8.94 11.66
CA GLU A 210 -2.62 -8.08 12.72
C GLU A 210 -3.07 -6.61 12.60
N ILE A 211 -3.83 -6.25 11.57
CA ILE A 211 -4.27 -4.87 11.34
C ILE A 211 -5.61 -4.63 12.03
N PRO A 212 -5.64 -3.84 13.12
CA PRO A 212 -6.88 -3.46 13.76
C PRO A 212 -7.60 -2.39 12.92
N VAL A 213 -8.88 -2.59 12.67
CA VAL A 213 -9.77 -1.64 12.00
C VAL A 213 -10.81 -1.18 13.03
N PRO A 214 -11.16 0.12 13.12
CA PRO A 214 -12.22 0.56 14.00
C PRO A 214 -13.54 -0.13 13.65
N ASN A 215 -14.20 -0.75 14.63
CA ASN A 215 -15.47 -1.47 14.44
C ASN A 215 -16.66 -0.50 14.49
N ALA A 216 -16.71 0.43 13.55
CA ALA A 216 -17.77 1.43 13.48
C ALA A 216 -19.14 0.81 13.18
N PRO A 217 -20.26 1.45 13.58
CA PRO A 217 -21.61 1.02 13.25
C PRO A 217 -21.80 0.83 11.73
N ILE A 218 -22.64 -0.13 11.37
CA ILE A 218 -22.89 -0.52 9.96
C ILE A 218 -23.31 0.68 9.11
N GLU A 219 -24.14 1.56 9.64
CA GLU A 219 -24.63 2.76 8.94
C GLU A 219 -23.47 3.72 8.57
N LEU A 220 -22.52 3.88 9.48
CA LEU A 220 -21.32 4.69 9.20
C LEU A 220 -20.44 4.02 8.16
N ARG A 221 -20.24 2.71 8.26
CA ARG A 221 -19.45 1.93 7.28
C ARG A 221 -20.06 2.01 5.88
N LYS A 222 -21.39 1.83 5.75
CA LYS A 222 -22.14 2.01 4.51
C LYS A 222 -21.99 3.43 3.94
N ARG A 223 -22.18 4.44 4.78
CA ARG A 223 -22.04 5.84 4.35
C ARG A 223 -20.65 6.17 3.81
N VAL A 224 -19.59 5.69 4.49
CA VAL A 224 -18.21 5.87 4.02
C VAL A 224 -17.99 5.12 2.71
N ASN A 225 -18.44 3.87 2.62
CA ASN A 225 -18.38 3.09 1.39
C ASN A 225 -19.02 3.81 0.20
N ASP A 226 -20.23 4.31 0.37
CA ASP A 226 -20.99 4.98 -0.69
C ASP A 226 -20.27 6.24 -1.20
N LEU A 227 -19.66 7.00 -0.30
CA LEU A 227 -18.86 8.16 -0.66
C LEU A 227 -17.62 7.78 -1.49
N ILE A 228 -16.93 6.69 -1.10
CA ILE A 228 -15.76 6.21 -1.84
C ILE A 228 -16.18 5.67 -3.22
N VAL A 229 -17.18 4.81 -3.29
CA VAL A 229 -17.67 4.24 -4.55
C VAL A 229 -18.14 5.35 -5.51
N ARG A 230 -18.89 6.33 -5.00
CA ARG A 230 -19.34 7.48 -5.78
C ARG A 230 -18.17 8.33 -6.27
N SER A 231 -17.16 8.57 -5.44
CA SER A 231 -15.95 9.30 -5.85
C SER A 231 -15.24 8.64 -7.02
N TYR A 232 -15.10 7.31 -6.97
CA TYR A 232 -14.51 6.55 -8.07
C TYR A 232 -15.40 6.51 -9.31
N ALA A 233 -16.73 6.43 -9.16
CA ALA A 233 -17.65 6.50 -10.29
C ALA A 233 -17.53 7.83 -11.04
N LEU A 234 -17.45 8.96 -10.31
CA LEU A 234 -17.23 10.28 -10.90
C LEU A 234 -15.85 10.44 -11.56
N ARG A 235 -14.85 9.73 -11.05
CA ARG A 235 -13.53 9.70 -11.67
C ARG A 235 -13.53 8.93 -13.00
N ASP A 236 -14.35 7.88 -13.09
CA ASP A 236 -14.43 6.99 -14.24
C ASP A 236 -15.30 7.58 -15.38
N GLU A 237 -15.99 8.72 -15.16
CA GLU A 237 -16.71 9.51 -16.18
C GLU A 237 -15.76 10.34 -17.04
#